data_41d148f6d23a4ed747d6632685958688
#
_entry.id   41d148f6d23a4ed747d6632685958688
#
_cell.length_a   1.000
_cell.length_b   1.000
_cell.length_c   1.000
_cell.angle_alpha   90.00
_cell.angle_beta   90.00
_cell.angle_gamma   90.00
#
_symmetry.space_group_name_H-M   'P 1'
#
loop_
_entity.id
_entity.type
_entity.pdbx_description
1 polymer ?
#
loop_
_entity_poly.entity_id
_entity_poly.type
_entity_poly.pdbx_seq_one_letter_code
_entity_poly.pdbx_strand_id
1 'polypeptide(L)'
;MSNKLNKYYVTTPIYYVNASPHIGHAYTTIVADTLARYHRAKMGKDKVKFLTGTDEHGQKIQKAADEAGIAVIDFVDRIVSQFQGLWNKFEISNDDFIRTTQERHIKVVQKALQIVYDKGDIYEDKYEGWYCSPCETFWPETQVSDNLCPDCKRPLERISETNFFFKLSKYQDWLIKYIKDIREDNPQRLAFIQPASRRNEVLGFLENNKLEDLCISRPKERLNWGIELPFSSKHVTYVWFDALVNYISAVGDFDDKNVYRSQWWDKDVKVVHLVGKDILRQHAVYWPIMLQALGIRQPDTIFAHGWWMVDEVKMSKSRGNAVGPLELADKYGIDVFRYFLLRDVPFGSDGNFSEDNIIKRFNGDLANDLGNLIY
;
A
#
# COMPACT_ATOMS: atom_id res chain seq x y z
N MET A 1 -4.79 33.84 -1.01
CA MET A 1 -3.57 33.50 -1.77
C MET A 1 -3.65 32.02 -2.07
N SER A 2 -3.79 31.60 -3.34
CA SER A 2 -3.77 30.19 -3.70
C SER A 2 -2.37 29.65 -3.38
N ASN A 3 -2.28 28.71 -2.43
CA ASN A 3 -1.04 27.97 -2.20
C ASN A 3 -0.70 27.22 -3.50
N LYS A 4 0.25 27.77 -4.27
CA LYS A 4 0.74 27.11 -5.48
C LYS A 4 1.49 25.88 -5.02
N LEU A 5 0.99 24.69 -5.36
CA LEU A 5 1.69 23.44 -5.12
C LEU A 5 3.05 23.50 -5.84
N ASN A 6 4.12 23.43 -5.06
CA ASN A 6 5.48 23.62 -5.54
C ASN A 6 6.26 22.32 -5.65
N LYS A 7 5.79 21.25 -4.99
CA LYS A 7 6.41 19.93 -4.95
C LYS A 7 5.39 18.82 -5.21
N TYR A 8 5.87 17.66 -5.62
CA TYR A 8 5.07 16.47 -5.90
C TYR A 8 5.70 15.24 -5.26
N TYR A 9 4.94 14.55 -4.43
CA TYR A 9 5.36 13.30 -3.79
C TYR A 9 4.41 12.18 -4.22
N VAL A 10 4.93 11.20 -4.96
CA VAL A 10 4.18 10.04 -5.42
C VAL A 10 4.73 8.77 -4.79
N THR A 11 3.84 7.88 -4.38
CA THR A 11 4.23 6.61 -3.76
C THR A 11 3.49 5.44 -4.39
N THR A 12 4.14 4.28 -4.43
CA THR A 12 3.46 2.98 -4.52
C THR A 12 3.10 2.49 -3.11
N PRO A 13 2.31 1.42 -2.94
CA PRO A 13 2.34 0.66 -1.70
C PRO A 13 3.73 0.04 -1.52
N ILE A 14 4.09 -0.27 -0.30
CA ILE A 14 5.21 -1.17 -0.06
C ILE A 14 4.76 -2.61 -0.31
N TYR A 15 5.63 -3.41 -0.93
CA TYR A 15 5.29 -4.74 -1.42
C TYR A 15 5.63 -5.81 -0.40
N TYR A 16 4.67 -6.69 -0.12
CA TYR A 16 4.87 -7.78 0.84
C TYR A 16 5.83 -8.84 0.29
N VAL A 17 6.91 -9.13 1.02
CA VAL A 17 8.04 -9.95 0.56
C VAL A 17 7.84 -11.45 0.81
N ASN A 18 6.62 -11.94 0.67
CA ASN A 18 6.32 -13.37 0.77
C ASN A 18 6.56 -14.15 -0.52
N ALA A 19 6.78 -13.46 -1.63
CA ALA A 19 7.04 -14.05 -2.95
C ALA A 19 7.66 -13.04 -3.92
N SER A 20 8.28 -13.53 -5.03
CA SER A 20 8.85 -12.68 -6.10
C SER A 20 7.81 -11.74 -6.72
N PRO A 21 8.21 -10.59 -7.29
CA PRO A 21 7.28 -9.65 -7.92
C PRO A 21 6.52 -10.25 -9.11
N HIS A 22 5.31 -9.75 -9.36
CA HIS A 22 4.46 -10.10 -10.49
C HIS A 22 3.99 -8.84 -11.24
N ILE A 23 3.27 -9.01 -12.37
CA ILE A 23 2.83 -7.91 -13.25
C ILE A 23 2.03 -6.81 -12.50
N GLY A 24 1.25 -7.15 -11.47
CA GLY A 24 0.53 -6.15 -10.68
C GLY A 24 1.46 -5.20 -9.93
N HIS A 25 2.58 -5.70 -9.39
CA HIS A 25 3.62 -4.86 -8.77
C HIS A 25 4.29 -3.97 -9.83
N ALA A 26 4.65 -4.55 -10.99
CA ALA A 26 5.25 -3.82 -12.10
C ALA A 26 4.31 -2.70 -12.59
N TYR A 27 3.02 -2.97 -12.73
CA TYR A 27 2.02 -2.00 -13.18
C TYR A 27 1.98 -0.77 -12.27
N THR A 28 1.75 -0.95 -10.99
CA THR A 28 1.69 0.16 -10.03
C THR A 28 2.97 0.99 -10.04
N THR A 29 4.12 0.30 -10.08
CA THR A 29 5.44 0.99 -10.04
C THR A 29 5.72 1.74 -11.34
N ILE A 30 5.39 1.17 -12.50
CA ILE A 30 5.54 1.83 -13.81
C ILE A 30 4.63 3.05 -13.92
N VAL A 31 3.38 2.98 -13.41
CA VAL A 31 2.49 4.15 -13.37
C VAL A 31 3.08 5.25 -12.48
N ALA A 32 3.56 4.90 -11.29
CA ALA A 32 4.20 5.87 -10.38
C ALA A 32 5.44 6.51 -11.01
N ASP A 33 6.28 5.71 -11.67
CA ASP A 33 7.47 6.17 -12.39
C ASP A 33 7.10 7.14 -13.53
N THR A 34 6.06 6.81 -14.28
CA THR A 34 5.59 7.67 -15.38
C THR A 34 5.11 9.02 -14.86
N LEU A 35 4.34 9.04 -13.76
CA LEU A 35 3.93 10.28 -13.12
C LEU A 35 5.12 11.06 -12.56
N ALA A 36 6.08 10.39 -11.93
CA ALA A 36 7.29 11.04 -11.42
C ALA A 36 8.10 11.69 -12.56
N ARG A 37 8.34 10.97 -13.66
CA ARG A 37 9.04 11.49 -14.85
C ARG A 37 8.29 12.69 -15.48
N TYR A 38 6.97 12.58 -15.62
CA TYR A 38 6.15 13.67 -16.14
C TYR A 38 6.26 14.94 -15.28
N HIS A 39 6.13 14.79 -13.96
CA HIS A 39 6.21 15.94 -13.06
C HIS A 39 7.65 16.49 -12.97
N ARG A 40 8.69 15.66 -13.05
CA ARG A 40 10.08 16.12 -13.13
C ARG A 40 10.34 16.94 -14.38
N ALA A 41 9.80 16.54 -15.54
CA ALA A 41 9.89 17.31 -16.76
C ALA A 41 9.20 18.67 -16.65
N LYS A 42 8.08 18.76 -15.90
CA LYS A 42 7.31 20.02 -15.74
C LYS A 42 7.84 20.97 -14.67
N MET A 43 8.31 20.43 -13.54
CA MET A 43 8.59 21.22 -12.34
C MET A 43 10.09 21.26 -11.97
N GLY A 44 10.89 20.37 -12.55
CA GLY A 44 12.28 20.13 -12.17
C GLY A 44 12.44 18.91 -11.25
N LYS A 45 13.60 18.25 -11.34
CA LYS A 45 13.89 16.99 -10.65
C LYS A 45 13.79 17.14 -9.14
N ASP A 46 14.32 18.22 -8.58
CA ASP A 46 14.40 18.47 -7.13
C ASP A 46 13.03 18.75 -6.47
N LYS A 47 11.99 18.91 -7.27
CA LYS A 47 10.62 19.17 -6.79
C LYS A 47 9.72 17.93 -6.81
N VAL A 48 10.26 16.79 -7.19
CA VAL A 48 9.51 15.52 -7.28
C VAL A 48 10.22 14.45 -6.48
N LYS A 49 9.47 13.79 -5.62
CA LYS A 49 9.90 12.62 -4.85
C LYS A 49 9.07 11.40 -5.24
N PHE A 50 9.72 10.29 -5.54
CA PHE A 50 9.07 9.01 -5.82
C PHE A 50 9.55 7.95 -4.82
N LEU A 51 8.62 7.44 -4.02
CA LEU A 51 8.86 6.39 -3.03
C LEU A 51 8.24 5.06 -3.48
N THR A 52 9.01 4.00 -3.35
CA THR A 52 8.55 2.61 -3.34
C THR A 52 9.25 1.85 -2.21
N GLY A 53 8.93 0.58 -1.98
CA GLY A 53 9.59 -0.18 -0.92
C GLY A 53 8.97 -1.54 -0.68
N THR A 54 9.35 -2.14 0.46
CA THR A 54 8.93 -3.48 0.87
C THR A 54 8.37 -3.51 2.29
N ASP A 55 7.29 -4.27 2.45
CA ASP A 55 6.70 -4.66 3.73
C ASP A 55 7.28 -6.01 4.13
N GLU A 56 8.05 -6.01 5.22
CA GLU A 56 8.97 -7.09 5.58
C GLU A 56 8.62 -7.79 6.89
N HIS A 57 7.58 -7.35 7.59
CA HIS A 57 7.13 -7.95 8.84
C HIS A 57 5.90 -8.83 8.66
N GLY A 58 5.66 -9.71 9.64
CA GLY A 58 4.44 -10.52 9.70
C GLY A 58 4.65 -12.02 9.71
N GLN A 59 3.59 -12.72 10.09
CA GLN A 59 3.62 -14.17 10.35
C GLN A 59 3.94 -15.01 9.11
N LYS A 60 3.45 -14.60 7.94
CA LYS A 60 3.70 -15.33 6.69
C LYS A 60 5.17 -15.32 6.28
N ILE A 61 5.84 -14.18 6.49
CA ILE A 61 7.26 -14.04 6.19
C ILE A 61 8.08 -14.90 7.15
N GLN A 62 7.78 -14.82 8.45
CA GLN A 62 8.42 -15.69 9.43
C GLN A 62 8.26 -17.16 9.06
N LYS A 63 7.01 -17.60 8.78
CA LYS A 63 6.73 -18.98 8.37
C LYS A 63 7.47 -19.39 7.09
N ALA A 64 7.52 -18.53 6.09
CA ALA A 64 8.23 -18.81 4.84
C ALA A 64 9.74 -18.96 5.03
N ALA A 65 10.33 -18.18 5.94
CA ALA A 65 11.74 -18.29 6.31
C ALA A 65 12.02 -19.59 7.09
N ASP A 66 11.13 -19.93 8.05
CA ASP A 66 11.21 -21.17 8.82
C ASP A 66 11.11 -22.41 7.90
N GLU A 67 10.17 -22.40 6.94
CA GLU A 67 10.04 -23.45 5.94
C GLU A 67 11.28 -23.55 5.01
N ALA A 68 11.95 -22.43 4.74
CA ALA A 68 13.17 -22.38 3.96
C ALA A 68 14.42 -22.74 4.79
N GLY A 69 14.31 -22.86 6.12
CA GLY A 69 15.42 -23.17 7.02
C GLY A 69 16.49 -22.08 7.12
N ILE A 70 16.15 -20.82 6.92
CA ILE A 70 17.08 -19.67 6.97
C ILE A 70 16.55 -18.58 7.92
N ALA A 71 17.47 -17.70 8.35
CA ALA A 71 17.06 -16.55 9.18
C ALA A 71 16.07 -15.65 8.43
N VAL A 72 15.10 -15.09 9.15
CA VAL A 72 14.03 -14.27 8.52
C VAL A 72 14.60 -13.08 7.77
N ILE A 73 15.63 -12.43 8.31
CA ILE A 73 16.28 -11.30 7.65
C ILE A 73 16.95 -11.71 6.33
N ASP A 74 17.60 -12.87 6.28
CA ASP A 74 18.25 -13.38 5.06
C ASP A 74 17.20 -13.74 3.98
N PHE A 75 16.05 -14.31 4.42
CA PHE A 75 14.93 -14.56 3.52
C PHE A 75 14.40 -13.27 2.91
N VAL A 76 14.16 -12.26 3.75
CA VAL A 76 13.67 -10.94 3.34
C VAL A 76 14.66 -10.27 2.37
N ASP A 77 15.96 -10.22 2.70
CA ASP A 77 17.00 -9.62 1.86
C ASP A 77 17.05 -10.26 0.47
N ARG A 78 16.87 -11.58 0.41
CA ARG A 78 16.81 -12.31 -0.85
C ARG A 78 15.63 -11.90 -1.72
N ILE A 79 14.45 -11.71 -1.14
CA ILE A 79 13.25 -11.29 -1.89
C ILE A 79 13.33 -9.81 -2.25
N VAL A 80 13.80 -8.95 -1.34
CA VAL A 80 14.04 -7.51 -1.61
C VAL A 80 14.95 -7.32 -2.81
N SER A 81 16.04 -8.10 -2.90
CA SER A 81 16.96 -8.05 -4.04
C SER A 81 16.27 -8.34 -5.37
N GLN A 82 15.24 -9.19 -5.39
CA GLN A 82 14.46 -9.47 -6.60
C GLN A 82 13.60 -8.26 -7.01
N PHE A 83 12.97 -7.55 -6.03
CA PHE A 83 12.24 -6.31 -6.31
C PHE A 83 13.16 -5.22 -6.83
N GLN A 84 14.31 -5.00 -6.18
CA GLN A 84 15.27 -3.99 -6.60
C GLN A 84 15.87 -4.32 -7.98
N GLY A 85 16.20 -5.59 -8.24
CA GLY A 85 16.68 -6.06 -9.54
C GLY A 85 15.63 -5.83 -10.64
N LEU A 86 14.36 -6.07 -10.36
CA LEU A 86 13.28 -5.80 -11.30
C LEU A 86 13.12 -4.29 -11.58
N TRP A 87 13.18 -3.45 -10.54
CA TRP A 87 13.08 -1.98 -10.72
C TRP A 87 14.27 -1.45 -11.50
N ASN A 88 15.47 -1.94 -11.26
CA ASN A 88 16.65 -1.59 -12.05
C ASN A 88 16.46 -2.00 -13.52
N LYS A 89 16.00 -3.23 -13.78
CA LYS A 89 15.75 -3.73 -15.14
C LYS A 89 14.72 -2.87 -15.86
N PHE A 90 13.66 -2.43 -15.19
CA PHE A 90 12.62 -1.55 -15.76
C PHE A 90 12.98 -0.07 -15.75
N GLU A 91 14.19 0.30 -15.36
CA GLU A 91 14.65 1.69 -15.28
C GLU A 91 13.71 2.57 -14.44
N ILE A 92 13.20 2.00 -13.32
CA ILE A 92 12.34 2.74 -12.39
C ILE A 92 13.18 3.82 -11.69
N SER A 93 12.70 5.06 -11.74
CA SER A 93 13.42 6.25 -11.28
C SER A 93 13.03 6.68 -9.85
N ASN A 94 12.78 5.71 -8.95
CA ASN A 94 12.49 6.01 -7.56
C ASN A 94 13.66 6.71 -6.88
N ASP A 95 13.33 7.70 -6.03
CA ASP A 95 14.33 8.44 -5.26
C ASP A 95 14.67 7.75 -3.94
N ASP A 96 13.76 6.87 -3.47
CA ASP A 96 13.95 6.13 -2.23
C ASP A 96 13.26 4.77 -2.32
N PHE A 97 13.85 3.78 -1.62
CA PHE A 97 13.31 2.46 -1.44
C PHE A 97 13.26 2.16 0.06
N ILE A 98 12.08 2.35 0.67
CA ILE A 98 11.89 2.13 2.10
C ILE A 98 11.69 0.64 2.40
N ARG A 99 12.32 0.17 3.48
CA ARG A 99 12.12 -1.16 4.04
C ARG A 99 11.60 -1.02 5.47
N THR A 100 10.60 -1.80 5.84
CA THR A 100 10.04 -1.71 7.20
C THR A 100 11.04 -2.17 8.28
N THR A 101 12.06 -2.94 7.90
CA THR A 101 13.17 -3.34 8.77
C THR A 101 14.24 -2.26 8.99
N GLN A 102 14.19 -1.13 8.26
CA GLN A 102 15.15 -0.05 8.45
C GLN A 102 14.92 0.68 9.77
N GLU A 103 15.99 1.01 10.47
CA GLU A 103 15.93 1.72 11.75
C GLU A 103 15.18 3.06 11.68
N ARG A 104 15.33 3.81 10.56
CA ARG A 104 14.60 5.06 10.32
C ARG A 104 13.08 4.86 10.30
N HIS A 105 12.60 3.72 9.78
CA HIS A 105 11.18 3.38 9.78
C HIS A 105 10.73 2.95 11.17
N ILE A 106 11.45 2.02 11.79
CA ILE A 106 11.16 1.48 13.13
C ILE A 106 10.98 2.62 14.15
N LYS A 107 11.91 3.59 14.17
CA LYS A 107 11.85 4.76 15.08
C LYS A 107 10.57 5.57 14.91
N VAL A 108 10.20 5.86 13.66
CA VAL A 108 8.99 6.66 13.38
C VAL A 108 7.73 5.88 13.75
N VAL A 109 7.67 4.58 13.48
CA VAL A 109 6.55 3.72 13.88
C VAL A 109 6.40 3.68 15.40
N GLN A 110 7.48 3.43 16.14
CA GLN A 110 7.46 3.40 17.60
C GLN A 110 7.03 4.76 18.18
N LYS A 111 7.50 5.85 17.61
CA LYS A 111 7.13 7.19 18.04
C LYS A 111 5.64 7.48 17.75
N ALA A 112 5.15 7.11 16.57
CA ALA A 112 3.73 7.23 16.21
C ALA A 112 2.83 6.43 17.16
N LEU A 113 3.20 5.19 17.44
CA LEU A 113 2.49 4.32 18.39
C LEU A 113 2.43 4.94 19.79
N GLN A 114 3.58 5.44 20.30
CA GLN A 114 3.62 6.08 21.61
C GLN A 114 2.72 7.31 21.70
N ILE A 115 2.76 8.18 20.66
CA ILE A 115 1.91 9.39 20.60
C ILE A 115 0.41 9.02 20.66
N VAL A 116 0.00 8.00 19.90
CA VAL A 116 -1.40 7.58 19.86
C VAL A 116 -1.82 6.87 21.14
N TYR A 117 -0.91 6.10 21.76
CA TYR A 117 -1.11 5.47 23.07
C TYR A 117 -1.29 6.52 24.17
N ASP A 118 -0.41 7.52 24.24
CA ASP A 118 -0.47 8.60 25.23
C ASP A 118 -1.75 9.45 25.12
N LYS A 119 -2.36 9.53 23.93
CA LYS A 119 -3.66 10.13 23.70
C LYS A 119 -4.84 9.26 24.14
N GLY A 120 -4.60 8.03 24.58
CA GLY A 120 -5.64 7.09 24.97
C GLY A 120 -6.43 6.50 23.78
N ASP A 121 -5.89 6.58 22.57
CA ASP A 121 -6.50 6.01 21.37
C ASP A 121 -6.02 4.57 21.07
N ILE A 122 -5.10 4.06 21.88
CA ILE A 122 -4.73 2.64 21.92
C ILE A 122 -5.07 2.09 23.30
N TYR A 123 -5.66 0.91 23.35
CA TYR A 123 -6.01 0.21 24.59
C TYR A 123 -5.71 -1.29 24.47
N GLU A 124 -5.52 -1.95 25.60
CA GLU A 124 -5.34 -3.39 25.69
C GLU A 124 -6.70 -4.06 25.89
N ASP A 125 -6.96 -5.14 25.16
CA ASP A 125 -8.16 -5.95 25.33
C ASP A 125 -7.89 -7.41 24.96
N LYS A 126 -8.74 -8.30 25.47
CA LYS A 126 -8.72 -9.72 25.15
C LYS A 126 -9.58 -9.98 23.93
N TYR A 127 -8.95 -10.45 22.88
CA TYR A 127 -9.66 -10.91 21.69
C TYR A 127 -9.94 -12.40 21.79
N GLU A 128 -11.19 -12.78 21.65
CA GLU A 128 -11.64 -14.16 21.49
C GLU A 128 -12.48 -14.25 20.21
N GLY A 129 -12.00 -14.99 19.21
CA GLY A 129 -12.73 -15.08 17.96
C GLY A 129 -12.00 -15.83 16.86
N TRP A 130 -12.54 -15.73 15.66
CA TRP A 130 -12.02 -16.38 14.48
C TRP A 130 -10.88 -15.57 13.84
N TYR A 131 -9.83 -16.26 13.45
CA TYR A 131 -8.67 -15.69 12.80
C TYR A 131 -8.32 -16.45 11.52
N CYS A 132 -8.09 -15.70 10.44
CA CYS A 132 -7.59 -16.24 9.19
C CYS A 132 -6.08 -16.01 9.08
N SER A 133 -5.27 -17.03 9.33
CA SER A 133 -3.81 -16.95 9.17
C SER A 133 -3.39 -16.54 7.75
N PRO A 134 -4.02 -17.05 6.66
CA PRO A 134 -3.67 -16.61 5.32
C PRO A 134 -4.06 -15.17 4.94
N CYS A 135 -5.10 -14.60 5.54
CA CYS A 135 -5.51 -13.21 5.31
C CYS A 135 -4.96 -12.28 6.39
N GLU A 136 -4.40 -12.87 7.47
CA GLU A 136 -3.94 -12.15 8.66
C GLU A 136 -5.04 -11.21 9.21
N THR A 137 -6.29 -11.73 9.25
CA THR A 137 -7.48 -10.93 9.58
C THR A 137 -8.31 -11.63 10.62
N PHE A 138 -8.80 -10.86 11.59
CA PHE A 138 -9.82 -11.30 12.53
C PHE A 138 -11.20 -11.19 11.92
N TRP A 139 -12.07 -12.14 12.28
CA TRP A 139 -13.46 -12.16 11.82
C TRP A 139 -14.41 -12.29 13.01
N PRO A 140 -15.40 -11.41 13.14
CA PRO A 140 -16.45 -11.56 14.12
C PRO A 140 -17.30 -12.81 13.82
N GLU A 141 -17.84 -13.44 14.85
CA GLU A 141 -18.68 -14.64 14.74
C GLU A 141 -19.81 -14.48 13.72
N THR A 142 -20.38 -13.28 13.64
CA THR A 142 -21.49 -12.94 12.74
C THR A 142 -21.15 -12.96 11.25
N GLN A 143 -19.88 -12.92 10.90
CA GLN A 143 -19.42 -12.92 9.49
C GLN A 143 -18.83 -14.26 9.06
N VAL A 144 -18.71 -15.22 9.98
CA VAL A 144 -18.14 -16.53 9.71
C VAL A 144 -19.26 -17.55 9.44
N SER A 145 -19.15 -18.28 8.31
CA SER A 145 -19.95 -19.45 8.01
C SER A 145 -19.04 -20.65 7.76
N ASP A 146 -19.44 -21.82 8.26
CA ASP A 146 -18.73 -23.10 8.06
C ASP A 146 -17.25 -23.07 8.50
N ASN A 147 -16.90 -22.20 9.45
CA ASN A 147 -15.52 -21.97 9.92
C ASN A 147 -14.55 -21.58 8.79
N LEU A 148 -15.07 -20.96 7.71
CA LEU A 148 -14.27 -20.51 6.58
C LEU A 148 -14.15 -18.99 6.55
N CYS A 149 -12.98 -18.53 6.13
CA CYS A 149 -12.71 -17.10 5.93
C CYS A 149 -13.64 -16.51 4.85
N PRO A 150 -14.39 -15.44 5.13
CA PRO A 150 -15.24 -14.79 4.15
C PRO A 150 -14.50 -14.36 2.87
N ASP A 151 -13.24 -13.94 2.99
CA ASP A 151 -12.43 -13.46 1.86
C ASP A 151 -11.78 -14.59 1.06
N CYS A 152 -10.99 -15.45 1.71
CA CYS A 152 -10.17 -16.43 1.00
C CYS A 152 -10.73 -17.87 1.01
N LYS A 153 -11.85 -18.10 1.72
CA LYS A 153 -12.52 -19.40 1.85
C LYS A 153 -11.66 -20.53 2.47
N ARG A 154 -10.57 -20.17 3.16
CA ARG A 154 -9.73 -21.14 3.90
C ARG A 154 -10.23 -21.30 5.34
N PRO A 155 -9.88 -22.42 6.00
CA PRO A 155 -10.27 -22.65 7.39
C PRO A 155 -9.79 -21.54 8.31
N LEU A 156 -10.62 -21.19 9.28
CA LEU A 156 -10.33 -20.24 10.35
C LEU A 156 -9.86 -20.97 11.61
N GLU A 157 -9.02 -20.33 12.38
CA GLU A 157 -8.59 -20.78 13.71
C GLU A 157 -9.31 -19.97 14.78
N ARG A 158 -9.75 -20.64 15.86
CA ARG A 158 -10.28 -19.93 17.03
C ARG A 158 -9.12 -19.58 17.95
N ILE A 159 -8.96 -18.29 18.24
CA ILE A 159 -7.86 -17.80 19.07
C ILE A 159 -8.39 -16.96 20.22
N SER A 160 -7.61 -16.96 21.30
CA SER A 160 -7.84 -16.13 22.48
C SER A 160 -6.51 -15.52 22.87
N GLU A 161 -6.37 -14.21 22.65
CA GLU A 161 -5.13 -13.47 22.87
C GLU A 161 -5.41 -12.11 23.51
N THR A 162 -4.51 -11.63 24.33
CA THR A 162 -4.49 -10.22 24.75
C THR A 162 -3.70 -9.41 23.72
N ASN A 163 -4.31 -8.38 23.17
CA ASN A 163 -3.73 -7.55 22.15
C ASN A 163 -4.02 -6.06 22.39
N PHE A 164 -3.33 -5.20 21.66
CA PHE A 164 -3.60 -3.77 21.64
C PHE A 164 -4.45 -3.40 20.42
N PHE A 165 -5.42 -2.52 20.65
CA PHE A 165 -6.39 -2.07 19.65
C PHE A 165 -6.33 -0.57 19.50
N PHE A 166 -6.33 -0.10 18.25
CA PHE A 166 -6.44 1.31 17.90
C PHE A 166 -7.89 1.67 17.63
N LYS A 167 -8.40 2.72 18.29
CA LYS A 167 -9.80 3.19 18.24
C LYS A 167 -10.19 3.78 16.90
N LEU A 168 -10.28 2.96 15.85
CA LEU A 168 -10.76 3.40 14.53
C LEU A 168 -12.19 3.91 14.59
N SER A 169 -13.06 3.25 15.38
CA SER A 169 -14.48 3.59 15.52
C SER A 169 -14.70 5.03 15.96
N LYS A 170 -13.81 5.57 16.80
CA LYS A 170 -13.82 6.96 17.29
C LYS A 170 -13.80 8.00 16.16
N TYR A 171 -13.20 7.66 15.03
CA TYR A 171 -12.92 8.59 13.93
C TYR A 171 -13.83 8.40 12.71
N GLN A 172 -14.79 7.47 12.75
CA GLN A 172 -15.64 7.14 11.60
C GLN A 172 -16.43 8.35 11.09
N ASP A 173 -17.14 9.05 11.97
CA ASP A 173 -17.96 10.22 11.60
C ASP A 173 -17.10 11.35 11.01
N TRP A 174 -15.90 11.56 11.59
CA TRP A 174 -14.95 12.51 11.06
C TRP A 174 -14.54 12.15 9.63
N LEU A 175 -14.22 10.87 9.38
CA LEU A 175 -13.77 10.43 8.07
C LEU A 175 -14.88 10.54 7.01
N ILE A 176 -16.12 10.13 7.35
CA ILE A 176 -17.28 10.29 6.46
C ILE A 176 -17.44 11.77 6.08
N LYS A 177 -17.42 12.65 7.09
CA LYS A 177 -17.52 14.10 6.86
C LYS A 177 -16.35 14.61 6.00
N TYR A 178 -15.14 14.15 6.25
CA TYR A 178 -13.94 14.52 5.49
C TYR A 178 -14.05 14.12 4.02
N ILE A 179 -14.51 12.89 3.73
CA ILE A 179 -14.66 12.40 2.34
C ILE A 179 -15.83 13.11 1.63
N LYS A 180 -16.92 13.43 2.36
CA LYS A 180 -18.11 14.13 1.84
C LYS A 180 -17.92 15.63 1.64
N ASP A 181 -17.02 16.25 2.39
CA ASP A 181 -16.80 17.71 2.35
C ASP A 181 -16.17 18.11 1.02
N ILE A 182 -16.99 18.04 -0.03
CA ILE A 182 -16.70 18.50 -1.38
C ILE A 182 -17.11 19.96 -1.42
N ARG A 183 -16.20 20.86 -1.10
CA ARG A 183 -16.39 22.27 -1.32
C ARG A 183 -16.01 22.59 -2.75
N GLU A 184 -16.89 23.30 -3.47
CA GLU A 184 -16.60 23.81 -4.82
C GLU A 184 -15.33 24.67 -4.85
N ASP A 185 -15.01 25.31 -3.73
CA ASP A 185 -13.82 26.14 -3.52
C ASP A 185 -12.54 25.32 -3.18
N ASN A 186 -12.66 24.00 -2.98
CA ASN A 186 -11.53 23.13 -2.71
C ASN A 186 -11.48 21.92 -3.64
N PRO A 187 -11.10 22.11 -4.93
CA PRO A 187 -11.01 21.02 -5.90
C PRO A 187 -10.00 19.93 -5.50
N GLN A 188 -9.08 20.18 -4.56
CA GLN A 188 -8.15 19.17 -4.04
C GLN A 188 -8.85 18.07 -3.28
N ARG A 189 -9.96 18.36 -2.57
CA ARG A 189 -10.76 17.34 -1.87
C ARG A 189 -11.60 16.48 -2.78
N LEU A 190 -12.00 17.00 -3.94
CA LEU A 190 -12.65 16.19 -4.98
C LEU A 190 -11.75 15.03 -5.43
N ALA A 191 -10.45 15.18 -5.29
CA ALA A 191 -9.44 14.22 -5.71
C ALA A 191 -8.97 13.28 -4.60
N PHE A 192 -9.50 13.40 -3.34
CA PHE A 192 -8.98 12.64 -2.19
C PHE A 192 -8.99 11.12 -2.41
N ILE A 193 -10.11 10.56 -2.87
CA ILE A 193 -10.20 9.15 -3.27
C ILE A 193 -10.60 9.07 -4.74
N GLN A 194 -9.82 8.36 -5.55
CA GLN A 194 -10.05 8.21 -6.96
C GLN A 194 -9.89 6.75 -7.43
N PRO A 195 -10.58 6.38 -8.51
CA PRO A 195 -11.64 7.11 -9.22
C PRO A 195 -12.91 7.27 -8.37
N ALA A 196 -13.89 8.01 -8.86
CA ALA A 196 -15.14 8.30 -8.14
C ALA A 196 -15.89 7.04 -7.68
N SER A 197 -15.84 5.96 -8.45
CA SER A 197 -16.39 4.65 -8.07
C SER A 197 -15.79 4.12 -6.77
N ARG A 198 -14.49 4.29 -6.57
CA ARG A 198 -13.79 3.87 -5.34
C ARG A 198 -14.13 4.74 -4.15
N ARG A 199 -14.30 6.04 -4.37
CA ARG A 199 -14.82 6.94 -3.34
C ARG A 199 -16.20 6.52 -2.86
N ASN A 200 -17.10 6.22 -3.80
CA ASN A 200 -18.46 5.78 -3.48
C ASN A 200 -18.46 4.42 -2.75
N GLU A 201 -17.58 3.50 -3.14
CA GLU A 201 -17.37 2.22 -2.45
C GLU A 201 -16.97 2.43 -0.97
N VAL A 202 -15.99 3.30 -0.72
CA VAL A 202 -15.54 3.62 0.65
C VAL A 202 -16.65 4.31 1.46
N LEU A 203 -17.36 5.28 0.88
CA LEU A 203 -18.49 5.94 1.56
C LEU A 203 -19.60 4.94 1.87
N GLY A 204 -19.99 4.11 0.89
CA GLY A 204 -21.01 3.09 1.10
C GLY A 204 -20.63 2.11 2.22
N PHE A 205 -19.33 1.71 2.28
CA PHE A 205 -18.84 0.88 3.37
C PHE A 205 -18.96 1.59 4.74
N LEU A 206 -18.50 2.83 4.84
CA LEU A 206 -18.50 3.59 6.09
C LEU A 206 -19.91 3.94 6.58
N GLU A 207 -20.86 4.18 5.68
CA GLU A 207 -22.23 4.54 6.03
C GLU A 207 -23.09 3.36 6.43
N ASN A 208 -22.80 2.18 5.89
CA ASN A 208 -23.60 0.98 6.14
C ASN A 208 -22.99 0.04 7.20
N ASN A 209 -21.77 0.32 7.66
CA ASN A 209 -21.08 -0.52 8.64
C ASN A 209 -20.49 0.34 9.76
N LYS A 210 -20.62 -0.15 10.99
CA LYS A 210 -19.85 0.42 12.10
C LYS A 210 -18.43 -0.08 12.02
N LEU A 211 -17.45 0.83 12.09
CA LEU A 211 -16.04 0.45 12.18
C LEU A 211 -15.76 -0.24 13.51
N GLU A 212 -15.10 -1.36 13.45
CA GLU A 212 -14.47 -1.97 14.59
C GLU A 212 -13.07 -1.40 14.82
N ASP A 213 -12.60 -1.46 16.06
CA ASP A 213 -11.26 -1.00 16.40
C ASP A 213 -10.21 -1.96 15.83
N LEU A 214 -9.11 -1.41 15.36
CA LEU A 214 -8.07 -2.17 14.66
C LEU A 214 -7.13 -2.83 15.64
N CYS A 215 -7.03 -4.15 15.63
CA CYS A 215 -5.97 -4.86 16.33
C CYS A 215 -4.60 -4.53 15.70
N ILE A 216 -3.71 -3.96 16.49
CA ILE A 216 -2.41 -3.43 16.03
C ILE A 216 -1.21 -4.20 16.61
N SER A 217 -1.42 -5.29 17.33
CA SER A 217 -0.34 -6.06 17.95
C SER A 217 -0.50 -7.56 17.81
N ARG A 218 0.60 -8.26 18.07
CA ARG A 218 0.64 -9.72 18.33
C ARG A 218 1.57 -10.00 19.48
N PRO A 219 1.23 -10.99 20.35
CA PRO A 219 2.18 -11.49 21.35
C PRO A 219 3.43 -12.06 20.67
N LYS A 220 4.61 -11.79 21.23
CA LYS A 220 5.90 -12.29 20.71
C LYS A 220 5.98 -13.81 20.69
N GLU A 221 5.24 -14.49 21.56
CA GLU A 221 5.13 -15.95 21.56
C GLU A 221 4.55 -16.51 20.26
N ARG A 222 3.70 -15.72 19.57
CA ARG A 222 3.06 -16.08 18.30
C ARG A 222 3.78 -15.49 17.11
N LEU A 223 4.26 -14.26 17.21
CA LEU A 223 4.96 -13.53 16.17
C LEU A 223 6.15 -12.80 16.77
N ASN A 224 7.35 -13.27 16.48
CA ASN A 224 8.58 -12.64 16.96
C ASN A 224 9.24 -11.72 15.90
N TRP A 225 8.70 -11.68 14.68
CA TRP A 225 9.20 -10.88 13.56
C TRP A 225 8.30 -9.67 13.32
N GLY A 226 8.64 -8.54 13.94
CA GLY A 226 7.89 -7.28 13.87
C GLY A 226 8.53 -6.20 14.74
N ILE A 227 8.04 -4.97 14.63
CA ILE A 227 8.50 -3.84 15.46
C ILE A 227 7.94 -3.98 16.87
N GLU A 228 8.80 -3.93 17.87
CA GLU A 228 8.39 -3.97 19.27
C GLU A 228 7.55 -2.74 19.65
N LEU A 229 6.45 -2.95 20.38
CA LEU A 229 5.63 -1.85 20.88
C LEU A 229 6.39 -1.06 21.96
N PRO A 230 6.43 0.28 21.90
CA PRO A 230 7.18 1.09 22.86
C PRO A 230 6.60 1.01 24.30
N PHE A 231 5.32 0.64 24.44
CA PHE A 231 4.61 0.52 25.72
C PHE A 231 4.39 -0.94 26.17
N SER A 232 4.89 -1.93 25.42
CA SER A 232 4.77 -3.35 25.78
C SER A 232 5.90 -4.19 25.17
N SER A 233 6.83 -4.66 26.01
CA SER A 233 7.93 -5.54 25.58
C SER A 233 7.48 -6.96 25.19
N LYS A 234 6.21 -7.33 25.47
CA LYS A 234 5.64 -8.64 25.16
C LYS A 234 4.98 -8.72 23.78
N HIS A 235 4.85 -7.58 23.08
CA HIS A 235 4.12 -7.50 21.82
C HIS A 235 4.96 -6.85 20.73
N VAL A 236 4.70 -7.26 19.50
CA VAL A 236 5.15 -6.58 18.29
C VAL A 236 3.98 -5.94 17.59
N THR A 237 4.27 -4.89 16.80
CA THR A 237 3.30 -4.22 15.93
C THR A 237 2.80 -5.18 14.87
N TYR A 238 1.50 -5.13 14.60
CA TYR A 238 0.87 -5.93 13.56
C TYR A 238 0.58 -5.10 12.31
N VAL A 239 0.97 -5.66 11.22
CA VAL A 239 0.98 -5.29 9.80
C VAL A 239 0.60 -3.85 9.43
N TRP A 240 -0.67 -3.45 9.58
CA TRP A 240 -1.14 -2.22 8.93
C TRP A 240 -0.67 -0.93 9.61
N PHE A 241 -0.51 -0.92 10.93
CA PHE A 241 0.03 0.27 11.60
C PHE A 241 1.52 0.45 11.28
N ASP A 242 2.26 -0.65 11.15
CA ASP A 242 3.64 -0.66 10.67
C ASP A 242 3.69 -0.20 9.21
N ALA A 243 3.06 -0.97 8.31
CA ALA A 243 3.16 -0.76 6.88
C ALA A 243 2.75 0.66 6.43
N LEU A 244 1.63 1.21 6.94
CA LEU A 244 1.12 2.51 6.47
C LEU A 244 1.99 3.70 6.88
N VAL A 245 2.73 3.60 7.97
CA VAL A 245 3.66 4.65 8.43
C VAL A 245 4.85 4.84 7.48
N ASN A 246 5.11 3.90 6.55
CA ASN A 246 6.19 4.03 5.57
C ASN A 246 6.15 5.36 4.80
N TYR A 247 4.96 5.84 4.46
CA TYR A 247 4.77 7.05 3.65
C TYR A 247 5.31 8.31 4.31
N ILE A 248 5.32 8.35 5.63
CA ILE A 248 5.85 9.47 6.40
C ILE A 248 7.27 9.19 6.92
N SER A 249 7.60 7.94 7.30
CA SER A 249 8.94 7.60 7.79
C SER A 249 10.05 7.73 6.74
N ALA A 250 9.70 7.57 5.46
CA ALA A 250 10.64 7.76 4.36
C ALA A 250 11.04 9.23 4.14
N VAL A 251 10.23 10.18 4.60
CA VAL A 251 10.40 11.59 4.24
C VAL A 251 10.44 12.55 5.44
N GLY A 252 10.28 12.05 6.66
CA GLY A 252 10.26 12.89 7.86
C GLY A 252 10.34 12.10 9.16
N ASP A 253 10.29 12.82 10.26
CA ASP A 253 10.36 12.29 11.62
C ASP A 253 9.60 13.21 12.59
N PHE A 254 9.39 12.76 13.82
CA PHE A 254 8.82 13.55 14.89
C PHE A 254 9.93 14.29 15.66
N ASP A 255 9.72 15.58 15.89
CA ASP A 255 10.62 16.38 16.75
C ASP A 255 10.42 16.02 18.26
N ASP A 256 11.23 16.64 19.12
CA ASP A 256 11.18 16.44 20.59
C ASP A 256 9.83 16.82 21.21
N LYS A 257 9.01 17.60 20.51
CA LYS A 257 7.66 18.00 20.93
C LYS A 257 6.56 17.09 20.34
N ASN A 258 6.95 15.94 19.75
CA ASN A 258 6.05 15.03 19.07
C ASN A 258 5.31 15.64 17.87
N VAL A 259 5.88 16.65 17.23
CA VAL A 259 5.33 17.26 16.02
C VAL A 259 6.07 16.68 14.81
N TYR A 260 5.30 16.11 13.88
CA TYR A 260 5.87 15.57 12.66
C TYR A 260 6.44 16.67 11.76
N ARG A 261 7.65 16.46 11.23
CA ARG A 261 8.39 17.38 10.38
C ARG A 261 8.84 16.71 9.09
N SER A 262 8.51 17.33 7.97
CA SER A 262 8.92 16.86 6.64
C SER A 262 8.80 17.98 5.62
N GLN A 263 9.80 18.11 4.76
CA GLN A 263 9.72 18.98 3.58
C GLN A 263 8.92 18.35 2.41
N TRP A 264 8.57 17.06 2.51
CA TRP A 264 7.82 16.31 1.49
C TRP A 264 6.40 15.98 1.93
N TRP A 265 5.98 16.42 3.13
CA TRP A 265 4.65 16.24 3.67
C TRP A 265 4.08 17.55 4.21
N ASP A 266 4.39 18.67 3.54
CA ASP A 266 3.89 19.99 3.90
C ASP A 266 2.78 20.44 2.93
N LYS A 267 2.09 21.52 3.27
CA LYS A 267 0.94 22.09 2.54
C LYS A 267 1.21 22.53 1.10
N ASP A 268 2.48 22.75 0.74
CA ASP A 268 2.92 23.11 -0.61
C ASP A 268 3.30 21.87 -1.47
N VAL A 269 3.19 20.66 -0.91
CA VAL A 269 3.48 19.41 -1.58
C VAL A 269 2.18 18.71 -1.97
N LYS A 270 2.04 18.29 -3.22
CA LYS A 270 0.97 17.37 -3.63
C LYS A 270 1.40 15.93 -3.35
N VAL A 271 0.73 15.28 -2.40
CA VAL A 271 0.99 13.89 -2.01
C VAL A 271 -0.01 12.96 -2.67
N VAL A 272 0.48 11.98 -3.43
CA VAL A 272 -0.35 11.02 -4.18
C VAL A 272 0.07 9.60 -3.84
N HIS A 273 -0.87 8.80 -3.35
CA HIS A 273 -0.71 7.35 -3.16
C HIS A 273 -1.38 6.60 -4.31
N LEU A 274 -0.61 5.75 -5.01
CA LEU A 274 -1.13 4.83 -6.02
C LEU A 274 -1.23 3.45 -5.39
N VAL A 275 -2.41 2.86 -5.36
CA VAL A 275 -2.65 1.57 -4.69
C VAL A 275 -3.51 0.64 -5.55
N GLY A 276 -3.41 -0.66 -5.36
CA GLY A 276 -4.37 -1.60 -5.89
C GLY A 276 -5.71 -1.51 -5.16
N LYS A 277 -6.81 -1.75 -5.84
CA LYS A 277 -8.16 -1.71 -5.23
C LYS A 277 -8.35 -2.68 -4.07
N ASP A 278 -7.55 -3.74 -3.99
CA ASP A 278 -7.56 -4.74 -2.93
C ASP A 278 -7.08 -4.23 -1.57
N ILE A 279 -6.29 -3.16 -1.56
CA ILE A 279 -5.82 -2.49 -0.34
C ILE A 279 -6.42 -1.08 -0.17
N LEU A 280 -7.51 -0.81 -0.89
CA LEU A 280 -8.20 0.49 -0.82
C LEU A 280 -8.68 0.81 0.59
N ARG A 281 -9.28 -0.15 1.30
CA ARG A 281 -9.81 0.06 2.66
C ARG A 281 -8.71 0.52 3.61
N GLN A 282 -7.54 -0.11 3.57
CA GLN A 282 -6.41 0.24 4.43
C GLN A 282 -5.92 1.67 4.16
N HIS A 283 -5.86 2.06 2.90
CA HIS A 283 -5.36 3.38 2.51
C HIS A 283 -6.40 4.50 2.62
N ALA A 284 -7.69 4.18 2.42
CA ALA A 284 -8.75 5.18 2.43
C ALA A 284 -9.52 5.25 3.76
N VAL A 285 -9.32 4.28 4.67
CA VAL A 285 -9.96 4.28 6.00
C VAL A 285 -8.89 4.30 7.10
N TYR A 286 -8.01 3.29 7.17
CA TYR A 286 -7.06 3.19 8.28
C TYR A 286 -6.03 4.32 8.25
N TRP A 287 -5.41 4.54 7.10
CA TRP A 287 -4.37 5.56 6.96
C TRP A 287 -4.84 6.98 7.28
N PRO A 288 -5.98 7.48 6.74
CA PRO A 288 -6.49 8.78 7.11
C PRO A 288 -6.80 8.93 8.60
N ILE A 289 -7.34 7.88 9.23
CA ILE A 289 -7.64 7.89 10.66
C ILE A 289 -6.35 7.93 11.49
N MET A 290 -5.32 7.17 11.10
CA MET A 290 -4.01 7.19 11.75
C MET A 290 -3.38 8.60 11.66
N LEU A 291 -3.39 9.22 10.50
CA LEU A 291 -2.91 10.58 10.31
C LEU A 291 -3.68 11.59 11.16
N GLN A 292 -5.00 11.46 11.23
CA GLN A 292 -5.84 12.32 12.06
C GLN A 292 -5.51 12.16 13.56
N ALA A 293 -5.33 10.94 14.02
CA ALA A 293 -4.94 10.65 15.41
C ALA A 293 -3.55 11.24 15.73
N LEU A 294 -2.62 11.21 14.77
CA LEU A 294 -1.28 11.79 14.90
C LEU A 294 -1.26 13.33 14.75
N GLY A 295 -2.34 13.93 14.26
CA GLY A 295 -2.38 15.36 13.96
C GLY A 295 -1.58 15.74 12.70
N ILE A 296 -1.39 14.78 11.80
CA ILE A 296 -0.68 14.95 10.52
C ILE A 296 -1.72 15.21 9.42
N ARG A 297 -1.38 16.06 8.45
CA ARG A 297 -2.27 16.35 7.31
C ARG A 297 -2.52 15.09 6.48
N GLN A 298 -3.67 15.05 5.81
CA GLN A 298 -4.02 13.99 4.87
C GLN A 298 -3.23 14.10 3.54
N PRO A 299 -3.01 12.99 2.81
CA PRO A 299 -2.55 13.06 1.43
C PRO A 299 -3.60 13.75 0.55
N ASP A 300 -3.18 14.28 -0.59
CA ASP A 300 -4.10 14.95 -1.51
C ASP A 300 -4.92 13.95 -2.34
N THR A 301 -4.32 12.82 -2.67
CA THR A 301 -4.99 11.81 -3.51
C THR A 301 -4.57 10.40 -3.11
N ILE A 302 -5.57 9.53 -2.95
CA ILE A 302 -5.42 8.07 -2.92
C ILE A 302 -6.08 7.55 -4.18
N PHE A 303 -5.29 7.08 -5.13
CA PHE A 303 -5.79 6.54 -6.40
C PHE A 303 -5.73 5.02 -6.37
N ALA A 304 -6.88 4.36 -6.42
CA ALA A 304 -6.98 2.91 -6.46
C ALA A 304 -7.21 2.41 -7.89
N HIS A 305 -6.21 1.75 -8.45
CA HIS A 305 -6.31 1.13 -9.76
C HIS A 305 -6.90 -0.29 -9.68
N GLY A 306 -7.38 -0.80 -10.83
CA GLY A 306 -7.91 -2.14 -10.97
C GLY A 306 -6.82 -3.22 -11.01
N TRP A 307 -7.24 -4.46 -11.17
CA TRP A 307 -6.35 -5.61 -11.28
C TRP A 307 -6.01 -5.94 -12.73
N TRP A 308 -4.85 -6.56 -12.91
CA TRP A 308 -4.58 -7.35 -14.09
C TRP A 308 -5.05 -8.79 -13.84
N MET A 309 -5.87 -9.30 -14.74
CA MET A 309 -6.45 -10.63 -14.71
C MET A 309 -5.88 -11.48 -15.84
N VAL A 310 -5.92 -12.80 -15.68
CA VAL A 310 -5.71 -13.77 -16.76
C VAL A 310 -6.95 -14.64 -16.80
N ASP A 311 -7.56 -14.82 -17.96
CA ASP A 311 -8.80 -15.56 -18.14
C ASP A 311 -9.91 -15.11 -17.17
N GLU A 312 -10.07 -13.78 -17.03
CA GLU A 312 -11.03 -13.13 -16.13
C GLU A 312 -10.82 -13.42 -14.62
N VAL A 313 -9.71 -14.07 -14.27
CA VAL A 313 -9.35 -14.38 -12.88
C VAL A 313 -8.19 -13.52 -12.42
N LYS A 314 -8.28 -12.95 -11.21
CA LYS A 314 -7.16 -12.19 -10.60
C LYS A 314 -5.88 -13.02 -10.63
N MET A 315 -4.81 -12.44 -11.18
CA MET A 315 -3.48 -13.06 -11.14
C MET A 315 -3.03 -13.26 -9.70
N SER A 316 -2.61 -14.47 -9.38
CA SER A 316 -1.92 -14.75 -8.13
C SER A 316 -1.02 -15.97 -8.27
N LYS A 317 0.11 -15.98 -7.56
CA LYS A 317 1.03 -17.13 -7.55
C LYS A 317 0.41 -18.38 -6.95
N SER A 318 -0.43 -18.22 -5.92
CA SER A 318 -1.14 -19.34 -5.30
C SER A 318 -2.11 -20.04 -6.24
N ARG A 319 -2.47 -19.41 -7.35
CA ARG A 319 -3.34 -19.97 -8.42
C ARG A 319 -2.54 -20.47 -9.63
N GLY A 320 -1.21 -20.22 -9.66
CA GLY A 320 -0.35 -20.64 -10.78
C GLY A 320 -0.54 -19.85 -12.08
N ASN A 321 -1.32 -18.75 -12.06
CA ASN A 321 -1.60 -17.91 -13.22
C ASN A 321 -0.85 -16.57 -13.22
N ALA A 322 0.19 -16.43 -12.37
CA ALA A 322 0.98 -15.22 -12.31
C ALA A 322 1.94 -15.14 -13.51
N VAL A 323 1.86 -14.04 -14.23
CA VAL A 323 2.78 -13.74 -15.35
C VAL A 323 4.02 -13.03 -14.82
N GLY A 324 5.20 -13.55 -15.17
CA GLY A 324 6.48 -12.97 -14.80
C GLY A 324 6.78 -11.70 -15.61
N PRO A 325 6.91 -10.52 -14.98
CA PRO A 325 7.16 -9.28 -15.72
C PRO A 325 8.52 -9.26 -16.42
N LEU A 326 9.53 -9.96 -15.90
CA LEU A 326 10.86 -10.08 -16.54
C LEU A 326 10.79 -10.83 -17.85
N GLU A 327 10.09 -11.97 -17.89
CA GLU A 327 9.94 -12.80 -19.09
C GLU A 327 9.31 -12.00 -20.24
N LEU A 328 8.29 -11.20 -19.92
CA LEU A 328 7.65 -10.34 -20.91
C LEU A 328 8.56 -9.21 -21.39
N ALA A 329 9.29 -8.59 -20.48
CA ALA A 329 10.24 -7.53 -20.83
C ALA A 329 11.41 -8.06 -21.66
N ASP A 330 11.89 -9.26 -21.38
CA ASP A 330 12.94 -9.91 -22.18
C ASP A 330 12.44 -10.33 -23.56
N LYS A 331 11.18 -10.76 -23.67
CA LYS A 331 10.57 -11.18 -24.95
C LYS A 331 10.19 -10.01 -25.87
N TYR A 332 9.62 -8.95 -25.33
CA TYR A 332 9.03 -7.84 -26.11
C TYR A 332 9.83 -6.53 -26.01
N GLY A 333 10.75 -6.42 -25.09
CA GLY A 333 11.45 -5.18 -24.75
C GLY A 333 10.76 -4.40 -23.63
N ILE A 334 11.57 -3.68 -22.84
CA ILE A 334 11.10 -2.94 -21.66
C ILE A 334 10.12 -1.83 -22.04
N ASP A 335 10.42 -1.04 -23.08
CA ASP A 335 9.59 0.08 -23.52
C ASP A 335 8.24 -0.38 -24.03
N VAL A 336 8.22 -1.48 -24.80
CA VAL A 336 6.98 -2.10 -25.30
C VAL A 336 6.11 -2.57 -24.13
N PHE A 337 6.70 -3.24 -23.15
CA PHE A 337 5.99 -3.71 -21.97
C PHE A 337 5.46 -2.56 -21.12
N ARG A 338 6.25 -1.51 -20.89
CA ARG A 338 5.83 -0.29 -20.19
C ARG A 338 4.68 0.39 -20.92
N TYR A 339 4.81 0.56 -22.24
CA TYR A 339 3.75 1.14 -23.09
C TYR A 339 2.46 0.34 -23.01
N PHE A 340 2.54 -0.99 -23.16
CA PHE A 340 1.39 -1.88 -23.07
C PHE A 340 0.62 -1.70 -21.75
N LEU A 341 1.32 -1.74 -20.62
CA LEU A 341 0.70 -1.61 -19.29
C LEU A 341 -0.03 -0.27 -19.11
N LEU A 342 0.48 0.80 -19.69
CA LEU A 342 -0.11 2.15 -19.58
C LEU A 342 -1.23 2.40 -20.59
N ARG A 343 -1.25 1.66 -21.71
CA ARG A 343 -2.12 1.94 -22.86
C ARG A 343 -3.31 1.00 -22.98
N ASP A 344 -3.15 -0.26 -22.61
CA ASP A 344 -4.13 -1.30 -22.96
C ASP A 344 -5.44 -1.17 -22.18
N VAL A 345 -5.37 -0.69 -20.93
CA VAL A 345 -6.52 -0.57 -20.03
C VAL A 345 -6.67 0.86 -19.55
N PRO A 346 -7.90 1.42 -19.55
CA PRO A 346 -8.15 2.71 -18.91
C PRO A 346 -7.71 2.70 -17.46
N PHE A 347 -6.92 3.70 -17.05
CA PHE A 347 -6.35 3.74 -15.71
C PHE A 347 -7.46 3.80 -14.64
N GLY A 348 -7.43 2.86 -13.71
CA GLY A 348 -8.46 2.67 -12.67
C GLY A 348 -9.37 1.47 -12.90
N SER A 349 -9.46 0.96 -14.14
CA SER A 349 -10.25 -0.21 -14.51
C SER A 349 -9.46 -1.52 -14.34
N ASP A 350 -10.17 -2.65 -14.24
CA ASP A 350 -9.57 -3.97 -14.36
C ASP A 350 -9.17 -4.23 -15.81
N GLY A 351 -8.05 -4.93 -16.01
CA GLY A 351 -7.55 -5.34 -17.31
C GLY A 351 -7.37 -6.85 -17.42
N ASN A 352 -7.66 -7.39 -18.60
CA ASN A 352 -7.37 -8.80 -18.89
C ASN A 352 -6.06 -8.87 -19.69
N PHE A 353 -5.06 -9.53 -19.11
CA PHE A 353 -3.76 -9.70 -19.75
C PHE A 353 -3.84 -10.71 -20.88
N SER A 354 -3.25 -10.36 -22.01
CA SER A 354 -3.06 -11.25 -23.14
C SER A 354 -1.78 -10.88 -23.89
N GLU A 355 -0.97 -11.86 -24.23
CA GLU A 355 0.21 -11.62 -25.07
C GLU A 355 -0.19 -11.10 -26.48
N ASP A 356 -1.32 -11.53 -27.02
CA ASP A 356 -1.85 -11.04 -28.29
C ASP A 356 -2.10 -9.53 -28.24
N ASN A 357 -2.56 -9.00 -27.09
CA ASN A 357 -2.74 -7.57 -26.91
C ASN A 357 -1.40 -6.82 -26.91
N ILE A 358 -0.35 -7.38 -26.34
CA ILE A 358 1.01 -6.78 -26.44
C ILE A 358 1.42 -6.67 -27.91
N ILE A 359 1.29 -7.76 -28.68
CA ILE A 359 1.66 -7.81 -30.10
C ILE A 359 0.83 -6.81 -30.90
N LYS A 360 -0.49 -6.74 -30.63
CA LYS A 360 -1.40 -5.80 -31.29
C LYS A 360 -0.99 -4.34 -31.01
N ARG A 361 -0.70 -4.00 -29.76
CA ARG A 361 -0.26 -2.64 -29.38
C ARG A 361 1.11 -2.31 -29.97
N PHE A 362 2.03 -3.26 -29.97
CA PHE A 362 3.34 -3.08 -30.57
C PHE A 362 3.23 -2.77 -32.07
N ASN A 363 2.53 -3.63 -32.81
CA ASN A 363 2.40 -3.46 -34.27
C ASN A 363 1.58 -2.24 -34.68
N GLY A 364 0.42 -2.02 -34.02
CA GLY A 364 -0.48 -0.91 -34.35
C GLY A 364 0.06 0.43 -33.85
N ASP A 365 0.21 0.56 -32.56
CA ASP A 365 0.46 1.86 -31.94
C ASP A 365 1.94 2.29 -32.09
N LEU A 366 2.90 1.38 -31.92
CA LEU A 366 4.33 1.73 -31.94
C LEU A 366 4.98 1.58 -33.32
N ALA A 367 4.89 0.41 -33.95
CA ALA A 367 5.56 0.18 -35.22
C ALA A 367 4.86 0.95 -36.36
N ASN A 368 3.53 0.93 -36.41
CA ASN A 368 2.79 1.60 -37.49
C ASN A 368 2.57 3.09 -37.18
N ASP A 369 1.80 3.44 -36.14
CA ASP A 369 1.40 4.84 -35.93
C ASP A 369 2.58 5.73 -35.53
N LEU A 370 3.32 5.37 -34.47
CA LEU A 370 4.49 6.15 -34.05
C LEU A 370 5.64 6.05 -35.08
N GLY A 371 5.90 4.86 -35.61
CA GLY A 371 6.91 4.66 -36.64
C GLY A 371 6.70 5.52 -37.87
N ASN A 372 5.47 5.56 -38.40
CA ASN A 372 5.11 6.42 -39.56
C ASN A 372 5.15 7.91 -39.21
N LEU A 373 4.93 8.31 -37.96
CA LEU A 373 5.03 9.71 -37.56
C LEU A 373 6.49 10.20 -37.55
N ILE A 374 7.43 9.30 -37.21
CA ILE A 374 8.87 9.63 -37.11
C ILE A 374 9.54 9.57 -38.50
N TYR A 375 9.10 8.64 -39.35
CA TYR A 375 9.64 8.46 -40.71
C TYR A 375 9.18 9.58 -41.64
#